data_cde2a79161919b4c3e9fd4dbc32b288b
#
_entry.id   cde2a79161919b4c3e9fd4dbc32b288b
#
_cell.length_a   1.000
_cell.length_b   1.000
_cell.length_c   1.000
_cell.angle_alpha   90.00
_cell.angle_beta   90.00
_cell.angle_gamma   90.00
#
_symmetry.space_group_name_H-M   'P 1'
#
loop_
_entity.id
_entity.type
_entity.pdbx_description
1 polymer ?
#
loop_
_entity_poly.entity_id
_entity_poly.type
_entity_poly.pdbx_seq_one_letter_code
_entity_poly.pdbx_strand_id
1 'polypeptide(L)'
;MSKKVRELYEQFPYPLRDPQEEKDRLLMPPMDTLSRVNHYGFAGRKNVDAGFRALVAGGGTGDSMVWLAEQLRDCGGQVTYLEPSQASTQVARARAEARGLVNVTYVNATIGEFAAMAPEKFDYINCAGVLHHLEDPEEGLRDLVSVLADDGCIGAMLYGEHGRLAVTEWRKMVALLLPGKDLNEQLAMTRSLLSSLPEGNMLLKMGGGPGFIKGLLENDPEIVDLLLHPVECAYDVHGVYDFAASAGLDVAAFTGFFGFGGTGKAHYSIENHITDPRILRDLMALPLRDQQAFCERYSAAMPLHAFYLTRPNKVPSVA
;
A
#
# COMPACT_ATOMS: atom_id res chain seq x y z
N MET A 1 10.22 3.95 -12.40
CA MET A 1 10.27 2.49 -12.06
C MET A 1 11.38 1.83 -12.86
N SER A 2 12.24 1.05 -12.22
CA SER A 2 13.35 0.38 -12.92
C SER A 2 12.87 -0.74 -13.85
N LYS A 3 13.69 -1.04 -14.89
CA LYS A 3 13.42 -2.16 -15.79
C LYS A 3 13.26 -3.50 -15.05
N LYS A 4 14.07 -3.72 -13.99
CA LYS A 4 14.01 -4.95 -13.19
C LYS A 4 12.69 -5.11 -12.44
N VAL A 5 12.14 -4.04 -11.88
CA VAL A 5 10.83 -4.06 -11.20
C VAL A 5 9.71 -4.38 -12.19
N ARG A 6 9.75 -3.79 -13.39
CA ARG A 6 8.78 -4.09 -14.44
C ARG A 6 8.85 -5.57 -14.89
N GLU A 7 10.06 -6.09 -15.16
CA GLU A 7 10.26 -7.49 -15.54
C GLU A 7 9.76 -8.46 -14.46
N LEU A 8 9.92 -8.09 -13.18
CA LEU A 8 9.42 -8.87 -12.05
C LEU A 8 7.90 -9.03 -12.11
N TYR A 9 7.13 -7.94 -12.24
CA TYR A 9 5.67 -7.98 -12.28
C TYR A 9 5.10 -8.47 -13.61
N GLU A 10 5.87 -8.43 -14.71
CA GLU A 10 5.50 -9.14 -15.94
C GLU A 10 5.57 -10.67 -15.78
N GLN A 11 6.54 -11.17 -15.04
CA GLN A 11 6.70 -12.61 -14.80
C GLN A 11 5.83 -13.09 -13.63
N PHE A 12 5.65 -12.28 -12.61
CA PHE A 12 4.90 -12.59 -11.38
C PHE A 12 3.88 -11.49 -11.07
N PRO A 13 2.71 -11.46 -11.78
CA PRO A 13 1.64 -10.52 -11.45
C PRO A 13 1.24 -10.62 -9.98
N TYR A 14 1.18 -9.48 -9.28
CA TYR A 14 0.94 -9.44 -7.83
C TYR A 14 -0.21 -8.47 -7.48
N PRO A 15 -1.01 -8.81 -6.45
CA PRO A 15 -1.10 -10.13 -5.80
C PRO A 15 -1.69 -11.21 -6.73
N LEU A 16 -1.42 -12.49 -6.44
CA LEU A 16 -2.00 -13.60 -7.24
C LEU A 16 -3.52 -13.58 -7.12
N ARG A 17 -4.21 -13.47 -8.25
CA ARG A 17 -5.68 -13.42 -8.33
C ARG A 17 -6.20 -14.28 -9.49
N ASP A 18 -7.28 -15.00 -9.21
CA ASP A 18 -8.06 -15.70 -10.24
C ASP A 18 -9.28 -14.84 -10.61
N PRO A 19 -9.42 -14.35 -11.85
CA PRO A 19 -10.58 -13.58 -12.28
C PRO A 19 -11.93 -14.31 -12.11
N GLN A 20 -11.94 -15.65 -12.07
CA GLN A 20 -13.19 -16.41 -11.88
C GLN A 20 -13.77 -16.25 -10.48
N GLU A 21 -12.92 -15.99 -9.47
CA GLU A 21 -13.36 -15.74 -8.08
C GLU A 21 -14.22 -14.49 -7.95
N GLU A 22 -14.13 -13.54 -8.89
CA GLU A 22 -14.92 -12.30 -8.85
C GLU A 22 -16.43 -12.53 -8.96
N LYS A 23 -16.87 -13.69 -9.44
CA LYS A 23 -18.29 -14.06 -9.49
C LYS A 23 -18.89 -14.28 -8.11
N ASP A 24 -18.06 -14.77 -7.17
CA ASP A 24 -18.49 -15.22 -5.85
C ASP A 24 -17.95 -14.35 -4.71
N ARG A 25 -16.84 -13.63 -4.96
CA ARG A 25 -16.13 -12.87 -3.93
C ARG A 25 -15.70 -11.49 -4.41
N LEU A 26 -16.04 -10.45 -3.64
CA LEU A 26 -15.52 -9.10 -3.81
C LEU A 26 -14.50 -8.81 -2.71
N LEU A 27 -13.28 -8.50 -3.10
CA LEU A 27 -12.27 -7.97 -2.18
C LEU A 27 -12.57 -6.48 -1.93
N MET A 28 -12.60 -6.10 -0.66
CA MET A 28 -12.95 -4.75 -0.21
C MET A 28 -11.79 -4.14 0.59
N PRO A 29 -10.73 -3.62 -0.07
CA PRO A 29 -9.63 -2.96 0.63
C PRO A 29 -10.15 -1.83 1.52
N PRO A 30 -9.91 -1.85 2.84
CA PRO A 30 -10.52 -0.89 3.77
C PRO A 30 -10.18 0.56 3.46
N MET A 31 -8.98 0.83 2.96
CA MET A 31 -8.50 2.16 2.61
C MET A 31 -9.29 2.76 1.43
N ASP A 32 -9.82 1.92 0.54
CA ASP A 32 -10.56 2.34 -0.66
C ASP A 32 -12.08 2.35 -0.48
N THR A 33 -12.56 2.12 0.74
CA THR A 33 -13.98 2.27 1.03
C THR A 33 -14.36 3.74 1.00
N LEU A 34 -15.23 4.16 0.06
CA LEU A 34 -15.54 5.57 -0.19
C LEU A 34 -16.05 6.33 1.03
N SER A 35 -16.78 5.67 1.93
CA SER A 35 -17.18 6.30 3.20
C SER A 35 -15.98 6.65 4.10
N ARG A 36 -14.93 5.81 4.13
CA ARG A 36 -13.68 6.10 4.84
C ARG A 36 -12.86 7.17 4.13
N VAL A 37 -12.75 7.09 2.81
CA VAL A 37 -12.10 8.11 1.98
C VAL A 37 -12.76 9.46 2.24
N ASN A 38 -14.11 9.51 2.25
CA ASN A 38 -14.84 10.73 2.52
C ASN A 38 -14.62 11.23 3.97
N HIS A 39 -14.65 10.32 4.95
CA HIS A 39 -14.44 10.68 6.35
C HIS A 39 -13.05 11.27 6.59
N TYR A 40 -12.00 10.55 6.22
CA TYR A 40 -10.61 10.94 6.54
C TYR A 40 -10.02 11.93 5.54
N GLY A 41 -10.34 11.79 4.25
CA GLY A 41 -9.79 12.63 3.19
C GLY A 41 -10.56 13.92 2.97
N PHE A 42 -11.86 13.95 3.27
CA PHE A 42 -12.75 15.08 2.97
C PHE A 42 -13.58 15.58 4.17
N ALA A 43 -13.33 15.05 5.38
CA ALA A 43 -14.12 15.35 6.58
C ALA A 43 -15.64 15.17 6.38
N GLY A 44 -16.05 14.15 5.64
CA GLY A 44 -17.44 13.83 5.33
C GLY A 44 -18.15 14.78 4.35
N ARG A 45 -17.41 15.69 3.69
CA ARG A 45 -18.01 16.78 2.90
C ARG A 45 -18.00 16.56 1.39
N LYS A 46 -17.29 15.53 0.88
CA LYS A 46 -17.21 15.27 -0.56
C LYS A 46 -18.49 14.58 -1.03
N ASN A 47 -19.11 15.16 -2.06
CA ASN A 47 -20.16 14.48 -2.78
C ASN A 47 -19.55 13.49 -3.78
N VAL A 48 -19.97 12.23 -3.70
CA VAL A 48 -19.53 11.17 -4.62
C VAL A 48 -20.62 11.00 -5.68
N ASP A 49 -20.43 11.62 -6.82
CA ASP A 49 -21.37 11.63 -7.95
C ASP A 49 -20.66 11.34 -9.28
N ALA A 50 -21.33 11.58 -10.40
CA ALA A 50 -20.81 11.33 -11.75
C ALA A 50 -19.52 12.10 -12.09
N GLY A 51 -19.22 13.15 -11.35
CA GLY A 51 -17.98 13.91 -11.49
C GLY A 51 -16.81 13.36 -10.70
N PHE A 52 -17.04 12.38 -9.79
CA PHE A 52 -15.99 11.83 -8.93
C PHE A 52 -14.99 10.99 -9.72
N ARG A 53 -13.73 11.29 -9.58
CA ARG A 53 -12.64 10.66 -10.33
C ARG A 53 -11.62 10.06 -9.36
N ALA A 54 -11.44 8.75 -9.45
CA ALA A 54 -10.44 8.02 -8.71
C ALA A 54 -9.29 7.57 -9.62
N LEU A 55 -8.06 7.68 -9.15
CA LEU A 55 -6.86 7.08 -9.74
C LEU A 55 -6.39 5.94 -8.86
N VAL A 56 -6.12 4.79 -9.45
CA VAL A 56 -5.38 3.68 -8.79
C VAL A 56 -4.01 3.61 -9.44
N ALA A 57 -3.01 4.13 -8.75
CA ALA A 57 -1.64 4.23 -9.22
C ALA A 57 -0.82 3.02 -8.76
N GLY A 58 -0.35 2.20 -9.71
CA GLY A 58 0.27 0.91 -9.46
C GLY A 58 -0.77 -0.12 -9.01
N GLY A 59 -1.81 -0.29 -9.82
CA GLY A 59 -3.00 -1.07 -9.45
C GLY A 59 -2.80 -2.59 -9.36
N GLY A 60 -1.63 -3.13 -9.76
CA GLY A 60 -1.31 -4.55 -9.72
C GLY A 60 -2.40 -5.39 -10.41
N THR A 61 -2.83 -6.48 -9.79
CA THR A 61 -3.91 -7.31 -10.34
C THR A 61 -5.33 -6.79 -10.05
N GLY A 62 -5.48 -5.55 -9.51
CA GLY A 62 -6.72 -4.78 -9.57
C GLY A 62 -7.60 -4.78 -8.31
N ASP A 63 -7.10 -5.13 -7.13
CA ASP A 63 -7.94 -5.17 -5.91
C ASP A 63 -8.63 -3.83 -5.64
N SER A 64 -7.86 -2.74 -5.55
CA SER A 64 -8.38 -1.39 -5.32
C SER A 64 -9.24 -0.88 -6.47
N MET A 65 -8.84 -1.18 -7.71
CA MET A 65 -9.57 -0.76 -8.91
C MET A 65 -10.97 -1.38 -8.97
N VAL A 66 -11.07 -2.69 -8.76
CA VAL A 66 -12.37 -3.41 -8.78
C VAL A 66 -13.28 -2.87 -7.68
N TRP A 67 -12.76 -2.68 -6.46
CA TRP A 67 -13.57 -2.17 -5.34
C TRP A 67 -14.04 -0.74 -5.54
N LEU A 68 -13.17 0.15 -6.00
CA LEU A 68 -13.56 1.55 -6.30
C LEU A 68 -14.58 1.62 -7.46
N ALA A 69 -14.34 0.88 -8.54
CA ALA A 69 -15.24 0.85 -9.68
C ALA A 69 -16.63 0.31 -9.30
N GLU A 70 -16.68 -0.73 -8.44
CA GLU A 70 -17.95 -1.28 -7.94
C GLU A 70 -18.73 -0.25 -7.12
N GLN A 71 -18.06 0.49 -6.21
CA GLN A 71 -18.70 1.53 -5.40
C GLN A 71 -19.16 2.74 -6.22
N LEU A 72 -18.46 3.04 -7.33
CA LEU A 72 -18.75 4.18 -8.20
C LEU A 72 -19.72 3.84 -9.35
N ARG A 73 -20.09 2.58 -9.53
CA ARG A 73 -20.92 2.09 -10.63
C ARG A 73 -22.22 2.86 -10.78
N ASP A 74 -22.95 2.99 -9.68
CA ASP A 74 -24.32 3.53 -9.71
C ASP A 74 -24.38 5.06 -9.68
N CYS A 75 -23.29 5.73 -9.26
CA CYS A 75 -23.24 7.19 -9.26
C CYS A 75 -22.58 7.78 -10.51
N GLY A 76 -22.04 6.95 -11.41
CA GLY A 76 -21.39 7.38 -12.66
C GLY A 76 -19.97 7.91 -12.48
N GLY A 77 -19.38 7.76 -11.29
CA GLY A 77 -17.97 8.09 -11.06
C GLY A 77 -17.02 7.17 -11.83
N GLN A 78 -15.81 7.63 -12.09
CA GLN A 78 -14.84 6.98 -12.97
C GLN A 78 -13.58 6.58 -12.23
N VAL A 79 -13.02 5.43 -12.60
CA VAL A 79 -11.72 4.96 -12.11
C VAL A 79 -10.71 4.93 -13.26
N THR A 80 -9.57 5.58 -13.06
CA THR A 80 -8.39 5.40 -13.90
C THR A 80 -7.47 4.38 -13.23
N TYR A 81 -7.20 3.29 -13.92
CA TYR A 81 -6.27 2.27 -13.48
C TYR A 81 -4.94 2.48 -14.20
N LEU A 82 -3.88 2.75 -13.44
CA LEU A 82 -2.53 3.01 -13.92
C LEU A 82 -1.61 1.88 -13.45
N GLU A 83 -1.03 1.14 -14.41
CA GLU A 83 -0.13 0.00 -14.12
C GLU A 83 0.83 -0.21 -15.29
N PRO A 84 2.15 -0.23 -15.05
CA PRO A 84 3.13 -0.45 -16.11
C PRO A 84 3.25 -1.91 -16.56
N SER A 85 2.84 -2.91 -15.74
CA SER A 85 2.84 -4.32 -16.13
C SER A 85 1.62 -4.65 -16.98
N GLN A 86 1.86 -5.21 -18.18
CA GLN A 86 0.78 -5.69 -19.04
C GLN A 86 0.15 -6.97 -18.50
N ALA A 87 0.96 -7.87 -17.93
CA ALA A 87 0.47 -9.10 -17.33
C ALA A 87 -0.49 -8.82 -16.17
N SER A 88 -0.12 -7.91 -15.25
CA SER A 88 -1.01 -7.46 -14.17
C SER A 88 -2.28 -6.79 -14.71
N THR A 89 -2.16 -5.94 -15.73
CA THR A 89 -3.30 -5.27 -16.38
C THR A 89 -4.28 -6.26 -17.01
N GLN A 90 -3.79 -7.34 -17.60
CA GLN A 90 -4.66 -8.38 -18.16
C GLN A 90 -5.51 -9.06 -17.08
N VAL A 91 -4.91 -9.39 -15.94
CA VAL A 91 -5.64 -9.96 -14.79
C VAL A 91 -6.68 -8.96 -14.27
N ALA A 92 -6.29 -7.71 -14.04
CA ALA A 92 -7.17 -6.66 -13.54
C ALA A 92 -8.37 -6.43 -14.47
N ARG A 93 -8.13 -6.39 -15.79
CA ARG A 93 -9.18 -6.26 -16.82
C ARG A 93 -10.15 -7.44 -16.80
N ALA A 94 -9.64 -8.67 -16.78
CA ALA A 94 -10.48 -9.87 -16.72
C ALA A 94 -11.37 -9.90 -15.46
N ARG A 95 -10.87 -9.40 -14.33
CA ARG A 95 -11.63 -9.27 -13.08
C ARG A 95 -12.76 -8.22 -13.23
N ALA A 96 -12.45 -7.06 -13.79
CA ALA A 96 -13.48 -6.03 -14.06
C ALA A 96 -14.55 -6.52 -15.04
N GLU A 97 -14.16 -7.22 -16.09
CA GLU A 97 -15.07 -7.85 -17.07
C GLU A 97 -15.98 -8.89 -16.43
N ALA A 98 -15.44 -9.76 -15.55
CA ALA A 98 -16.22 -10.75 -14.82
C ALA A 98 -17.33 -10.14 -13.95
N ARG A 99 -17.16 -8.88 -13.52
CA ARG A 99 -18.16 -8.08 -12.77
C ARG A 99 -18.99 -7.16 -13.65
N GLY A 100 -18.72 -7.07 -14.94
CA GLY A 100 -19.41 -6.15 -15.84
C GLY A 100 -19.14 -4.67 -15.49
N LEU A 101 -17.94 -4.34 -15.00
CA LEU A 101 -17.55 -2.96 -14.72
C LEU A 101 -17.17 -2.27 -16.04
N VAL A 102 -17.80 -1.10 -16.28
CA VAL A 102 -17.62 -0.31 -17.51
C VAL A 102 -17.06 1.08 -17.24
N ASN A 103 -16.87 1.44 -15.97
CA ASN A 103 -16.42 2.74 -15.50
C ASN A 103 -14.90 2.76 -15.16
N VAL A 104 -14.10 1.97 -15.90
CA VAL A 104 -12.65 1.88 -15.71
C VAL A 104 -11.91 2.26 -16.99
N THR A 105 -10.99 3.21 -16.89
CA THR A 105 -10.02 3.55 -17.94
C THR A 105 -8.66 2.95 -17.59
N TYR A 106 -8.05 2.22 -18.52
CA TYR A 106 -6.77 1.54 -18.31
C TYR A 106 -5.63 2.31 -18.96
N VAL A 107 -4.59 2.62 -18.20
CA VAL A 107 -3.37 3.28 -18.66
C VAL A 107 -2.15 2.43 -18.32
N ASN A 108 -1.42 2.01 -19.35
CA ASN A 108 -0.19 1.25 -19.16
C ASN A 108 1.01 2.19 -19.21
N ALA A 109 1.36 2.76 -18.06
CA ALA A 109 2.45 3.71 -17.89
C ALA A 109 2.95 3.70 -16.43
N THR A 110 4.13 4.26 -16.20
CA THR A 110 4.62 4.58 -14.85
C THR A 110 3.95 5.84 -14.32
N ILE A 111 4.08 6.11 -13.01
CA ILE A 111 3.52 7.31 -12.37
C ILE A 111 4.06 8.58 -13.04
N GLY A 112 5.39 8.68 -13.26
CA GLY A 112 6.00 9.85 -13.88
C GLY A 112 5.58 10.05 -15.34
N GLU A 113 5.50 8.98 -16.14
CA GLU A 113 5.01 9.05 -17.54
C GLU A 113 3.55 9.54 -17.57
N PHE A 114 2.71 9.04 -16.64
CA PHE A 114 1.31 9.43 -16.55
C PHE A 114 1.16 10.90 -16.11
N ALA A 115 1.91 11.33 -15.11
CA ALA A 115 1.91 12.73 -14.68
C ALA A 115 2.32 13.69 -15.81
N ALA A 116 3.31 13.29 -16.63
CA ALA A 116 3.77 14.06 -17.77
C ALA A 116 2.72 14.19 -18.91
N MET A 117 1.75 13.27 -18.99
CA MET A 117 0.61 13.39 -19.91
C MET A 117 -0.36 14.51 -19.50
N ALA A 118 -0.19 15.09 -18.30
CA ALA A 118 -1.02 16.14 -17.72
C ALA A 118 -2.52 15.84 -17.82
N PRO A 119 -2.97 14.69 -17.31
CA PRO A 119 -4.37 14.30 -17.36
C PRO A 119 -5.23 15.25 -16.53
N GLU A 120 -6.53 15.07 -16.61
CA GLU A 120 -7.46 15.71 -15.67
C GLU A 120 -7.16 15.31 -14.23
N LYS A 121 -7.50 16.20 -13.27
CA LYS A 121 -7.23 15.99 -11.85
C LYS A 121 -8.15 14.93 -11.24
N PHE A 122 -7.66 14.28 -10.17
CA PHE A 122 -8.38 13.24 -9.45
C PHE A 122 -8.78 13.70 -8.05
N ASP A 123 -10.00 13.36 -7.66
CA ASP A 123 -10.50 13.60 -6.29
C ASP A 123 -9.83 12.67 -5.28
N TYR A 124 -9.66 11.41 -5.66
CA TYR A 124 -9.00 10.40 -4.85
C TYR A 124 -7.92 9.68 -5.65
N ILE A 125 -6.75 9.53 -5.06
CA ILE A 125 -5.67 8.70 -5.60
C ILE A 125 -5.36 7.59 -4.59
N ASN A 126 -5.52 6.34 -5.02
CA ASN A 126 -4.93 5.20 -4.30
C ASN A 126 -3.52 4.95 -4.81
N CYS A 127 -2.56 4.84 -3.91
CA CYS A 127 -1.18 4.43 -4.20
C CYS A 127 -0.66 3.54 -3.06
N ALA A 128 -1.20 2.32 -2.98
CA ALA A 128 -0.90 1.37 -1.93
C ALA A 128 0.13 0.35 -2.37
N GLY A 129 1.26 0.24 -1.66
CA GLY A 129 2.28 -0.75 -1.96
C GLY A 129 3.17 -0.42 -3.17
N VAL A 130 3.35 0.86 -3.49
CA VAL A 130 4.01 1.28 -4.74
C VAL A 130 5.20 2.21 -4.50
N LEU A 131 4.99 3.32 -3.78
CA LEU A 131 5.98 4.39 -3.68
C LEU A 131 7.31 3.91 -3.08
N HIS A 132 7.28 3.03 -2.11
CA HIS A 132 8.47 2.45 -1.48
C HIS A 132 9.27 1.49 -2.39
N HIS A 133 8.75 1.21 -3.58
CA HIS A 133 9.41 0.43 -4.64
C HIS A 133 9.96 1.30 -5.77
N LEU A 134 9.84 2.62 -5.67
CA LEU A 134 10.45 3.55 -6.61
C LEU A 134 11.91 3.84 -6.24
N GLU A 135 12.72 4.23 -7.23
CA GLU A 135 14.09 4.70 -7.00
C GLU A 135 14.11 6.04 -6.26
N ASP A 136 13.13 6.91 -6.55
CA ASP A 136 12.85 8.16 -5.83
C ASP A 136 11.36 8.18 -5.44
N PRO A 137 11.03 7.73 -4.20
CA PRO A 137 9.66 7.74 -3.70
C PRO A 137 9.05 9.13 -3.58
N GLU A 138 9.88 10.14 -3.27
CA GLU A 138 9.43 11.52 -3.11
C GLU A 138 9.09 12.15 -4.47
N GLU A 139 9.85 11.85 -5.52
CA GLU A 139 9.51 12.24 -6.90
C GLU A 139 8.16 11.62 -7.29
N GLY A 140 7.97 10.31 -7.04
CA GLY A 140 6.70 9.62 -7.30
C GLY A 140 5.51 10.25 -6.56
N LEU A 141 5.71 10.69 -5.31
CA LEU A 141 4.66 11.40 -4.58
C LEU A 141 4.38 12.78 -5.18
N ARG A 142 5.41 13.56 -5.56
CA ARG A 142 5.24 14.85 -6.25
C ARG A 142 4.49 14.70 -7.58
N ASP A 143 4.76 13.65 -8.34
CA ASP A 143 4.04 13.32 -9.57
C ASP A 143 2.55 13.08 -9.31
N LEU A 144 2.20 12.30 -8.27
CA LEU A 144 0.81 12.10 -7.87
C LEU A 144 0.14 13.40 -7.42
N VAL A 145 0.84 14.25 -6.67
CA VAL A 145 0.34 15.57 -6.26
C VAL A 145 0.07 16.47 -7.46
N SER A 146 0.86 16.33 -8.53
CA SER A 146 0.68 17.11 -9.77
C SER A 146 -0.65 16.80 -10.47
N VAL A 147 -1.22 15.60 -10.29
CA VAL A 147 -2.52 15.17 -10.85
C VAL A 147 -3.64 15.12 -9.82
N LEU A 148 -3.37 15.48 -8.57
CA LEU A 148 -4.36 15.57 -7.51
C LEU A 148 -5.19 16.85 -7.62
N ALA A 149 -6.50 16.76 -7.45
CA ALA A 149 -7.39 17.92 -7.34
C ALA A 149 -7.00 18.79 -6.13
N ASP A 150 -7.35 20.08 -6.16
CA ASP A 150 -6.99 21.02 -5.08
C ASP A 150 -7.59 20.61 -3.73
N ASP A 151 -8.77 20.02 -3.73
CA ASP A 151 -9.46 19.47 -2.56
C ASP A 151 -9.33 17.94 -2.44
N GLY A 152 -8.51 17.31 -3.29
CA GLY A 152 -8.35 15.87 -3.35
C GLY A 152 -7.55 15.27 -2.18
N CYS A 153 -7.61 13.94 -2.04
CA CYS A 153 -6.79 13.21 -1.09
C CYS A 153 -6.10 11.99 -1.73
N ILE A 154 -4.98 11.57 -1.14
CA ILE A 154 -4.24 10.38 -1.52
C ILE A 154 -4.36 9.36 -0.40
N GLY A 155 -4.79 8.14 -0.70
CA GLY A 155 -4.64 6.98 0.16
C GLY A 155 -3.34 6.26 -0.20
N ALA A 156 -2.41 6.17 0.72
CA ALA A 156 -1.11 5.54 0.48
C ALA A 156 -0.82 4.45 1.51
N MET A 157 -0.03 3.45 1.09
CA MET A 157 0.55 2.48 1.99
C MET A 157 2.05 2.39 1.72
N LEU A 158 2.84 2.51 2.78
CA LEU A 158 4.28 2.32 2.78
C LEU A 158 4.67 1.21 3.75
N TYR A 159 5.82 0.59 3.52
CA TYR A 159 6.35 -0.40 4.44
C TYR A 159 6.85 0.24 5.73
N GLY A 160 6.51 -0.41 6.86
CA GLY A 160 6.89 0.01 8.21
C GLY A 160 8.27 -0.53 8.61
N GLU A 161 9.15 0.33 9.09
CA GLU A 161 10.53 -0.02 9.42
C GLU A 161 10.58 -1.07 10.55
N HIS A 162 9.90 -0.82 11.66
CA HIS A 162 10.00 -1.65 12.86
C HIS A 162 9.30 -3.00 12.70
N GLY A 163 8.14 -3.02 12.08
CA GLY A 163 7.37 -4.25 11.88
C GLY A 163 7.89 -5.16 10.76
N ARG A 164 8.78 -4.66 9.88
CA ARG A 164 9.40 -5.42 8.77
C ARG A 164 10.84 -5.84 9.02
N LEU A 165 11.36 -5.66 10.23
CA LEU A 165 12.75 -5.96 10.55
C LEU A 165 13.17 -7.38 10.12
N ALA A 166 12.29 -8.37 10.29
CA ALA A 166 12.58 -9.75 9.88
C ALA A 166 12.76 -9.89 8.36
N VAL A 167 11.97 -9.18 7.54
CA VAL A 167 12.12 -9.14 6.08
C VAL A 167 13.41 -8.42 5.69
N THR A 168 13.70 -7.30 6.34
CA THR A 168 14.94 -6.54 6.11
C THR A 168 16.18 -7.40 6.37
N GLU A 169 16.20 -8.14 7.47
CA GLU A 169 17.33 -9.06 7.79
C GLU A 169 17.37 -10.25 6.82
N TRP A 170 16.23 -10.80 6.41
CA TRP A 170 16.17 -11.81 5.37
C TRP A 170 16.83 -11.31 4.08
N ARG A 171 16.47 -10.12 3.60
CA ARG A 171 17.01 -9.54 2.37
C ARG A 171 18.51 -9.32 2.44
N LYS A 172 19.04 -8.85 3.58
CA LYS A 172 20.48 -8.74 3.81
C LYS A 172 21.19 -10.11 3.74
N MET A 173 20.57 -11.15 4.32
CA MET A 173 21.08 -12.52 4.28
C MET A 173 21.13 -13.06 2.84
N VAL A 174 20.04 -12.97 2.09
CA VAL A 174 19.99 -13.50 0.71
C VAL A 174 20.85 -12.68 -0.26
N ALA A 175 21.10 -11.42 0.01
CA ALA A 175 22.03 -10.60 -0.76
C ALA A 175 23.48 -11.14 -0.74
N LEU A 176 23.84 -11.98 0.21
CA LEU A 176 25.14 -12.68 0.25
C LEU A 176 25.19 -13.87 -0.73
N LEU A 177 24.04 -14.43 -1.06
CA LEU A 177 23.93 -15.71 -1.78
C LEU A 177 23.47 -15.55 -3.24
N LEU A 178 22.68 -14.54 -3.54
CA LEU A 178 21.96 -14.40 -4.80
C LEU A 178 22.65 -13.59 -5.92
N PRO A 179 23.80 -12.90 -5.71
CA PRO A 179 24.40 -12.10 -6.79
C PRO A 179 24.72 -12.94 -8.03
N GLY A 180 24.36 -12.41 -9.21
CA GLY A 180 24.61 -13.05 -10.49
C GLY A 180 23.60 -14.14 -10.89
N LYS A 181 22.60 -14.43 -10.05
CA LYS A 181 21.54 -15.40 -10.35
C LYS A 181 20.35 -14.72 -11.00
N ASP A 182 19.69 -15.42 -11.93
CA ASP A 182 18.42 -14.98 -12.47
C ASP A 182 17.27 -15.13 -11.45
N LEU A 183 16.10 -14.56 -11.75
CA LEU A 183 14.98 -14.54 -10.81
C LEU A 183 14.45 -15.95 -10.47
N ASN A 184 14.46 -16.89 -11.42
CA ASN A 184 14.00 -18.26 -11.18
C ASN A 184 14.97 -19.02 -10.26
N GLU A 185 16.28 -18.84 -10.45
CA GLU A 185 17.32 -19.38 -9.55
C GLU A 185 17.19 -18.78 -8.15
N GLN A 186 16.98 -17.46 -8.04
CA GLN A 186 16.76 -16.76 -6.77
C GLN A 186 15.52 -17.31 -6.06
N LEU A 187 14.42 -17.49 -6.75
CA LEU A 187 13.17 -18.06 -6.23
C LEU A 187 13.37 -19.50 -5.73
N ALA A 188 14.00 -20.36 -6.52
CA ALA A 188 14.27 -21.75 -6.14
C ALA A 188 15.13 -21.84 -4.88
N MET A 189 16.18 -21.03 -4.78
CA MET A 189 17.03 -20.97 -3.58
C MET A 189 16.30 -20.42 -2.36
N THR A 190 15.48 -19.38 -2.55
CA THR A 190 14.66 -18.80 -1.49
C THR A 190 13.67 -19.83 -0.93
N ARG A 191 13.00 -20.60 -1.80
CA ARG A 191 12.12 -21.71 -1.40
C ARG A 191 12.87 -22.76 -0.57
N SER A 192 14.09 -23.13 -0.97
CA SER A 192 14.93 -24.07 -0.23
C SER A 192 15.30 -23.56 1.15
N LEU A 193 15.68 -22.28 1.27
CA LEU A 193 15.98 -21.64 2.54
C LEU A 193 14.74 -21.55 3.45
N LEU A 194 13.57 -21.17 2.92
CA LEU A 194 12.31 -21.12 3.66
C LEU A 194 11.92 -22.47 4.22
N SER A 195 12.16 -23.56 3.46
CA SER A 195 11.83 -24.92 3.88
C SER A 195 12.73 -25.46 5.00
N SER A 196 13.87 -24.81 5.27
CA SER A 196 14.88 -25.25 6.27
C SER A 196 15.11 -24.21 7.38
N LEU A 197 14.16 -23.29 7.59
CA LEU A 197 14.31 -22.25 8.62
C LEU A 197 14.44 -22.86 10.03
N PRO A 198 15.42 -22.41 10.83
CA PRO A 198 15.49 -22.78 12.23
C PRO A 198 14.33 -22.15 13.02
N GLU A 199 13.87 -22.82 14.07
CA GLU A 199 12.74 -22.37 14.93
C GLU A 199 12.91 -20.96 15.49
N GLY A 200 14.14 -20.52 15.71
CA GLY A 200 14.46 -19.18 16.21
C GLY A 200 14.42 -18.08 15.18
N ASN A 201 14.20 -18.39 13.89
CA ASN A 201 14.25 -17.39 12.82
C ASN A 201 13.18 -16.31 12.99
N MET A 202 13.58 -15.05 12.78
CA MET A 202 12.69 -13.89 12.97
C MET A 202 11.54 -13.88 11.97
N LEU A 203 11.76 -14.28 10.72
CA LEU A 203 10.72 -14.31 9.67
C LEU A 203 9.62 -15.31 10.04
N LEU A 204 10.00 -16.47 10.57
CA LEU A 204 9.06 -17.48 11.07
C LEU A 204 8.18 -16.92 12.19
N LYS A 205 8.78 -16.18 13.13
CA LYS A 205 8.06 -15.58 14.27
C LYS A 205 7.16 -14.41 13.86
N MET A 206 7.62 -13.57 12.96
CA MET A 206 6.87 -12.40 12.47
C MET A 206 5.57 -12.81 11.79
N GLY A 207 5.59 -13.85 10.97
CA GLY A 207 4.42 -14.34 10.25
C GLY A 207 3.44 -15.17 11.09
N GLY A 208 3.68 -15.33 12.40
CA GLY A 208 2.80 -16.13 13.27
C GLY A 208 3.07 -17.63 13.23
N GLY A 209 4.22 -18.06 12.72
CA GLY A 209 4.70 -19.44 12.79
C GLY A 209 4.72 -20.19 11.44
N PRO A 210 4.77 -21.55 11.49
CA PRO A 210 4.96 -22.38 10.30
C PRO A 210 3.89 -22.21 9.22
N GLY A 211 2.66 -21.83 9.60
CA GLY A 211 1.55 -21.60 8.64
C GLY A 211 1.85 -20.47 7.67
N PHE A 212 2.52 -19.41 8.12
CA PHE A 212 2.95 -18.31 7.24
C PHE A 212 3.95 -18.77 6.19
N ILE A 213 4.98 -19.52 6.62
CA ILE A 213 5.98 -20.05 5.69
C ILE A 213 5.35 -21.02 4.69
N LYS A 214 4.42 -21.86 5.14
CA LYS A 214 3.66 -22.73 4.24
C LYS A 214 2.90 -21.93 3.20
N GLY A 215 2.18 -20.87 3.59
CA GLY A 215 1.49 -19.98 2.67
C GLY A 215 2.41 -19.32 1.64
N LEU A 216 3.59 -18.86 2.07
CA LEU A 216 4.61 -18.34 1.15
C LEU A 216 5.06 -19.40 0.14
N LEU A 217 5.33 -20.62 0.59
CA LEU A 217 5.77 -21.72 -0.27
C LEU A 217 4.70 -22.16 -1.30
N GLU A 218 3.44 -21.81 -1.10
CA GLU A 218 2.33 -22.07 -2.03
C GLU A 218 2.10 -20.91 -3.02
N ASN A 219 2.82 -19.76 -2.87
CA ASN A 219 2.56 -18.54 -3.62
C ASN A 219 3.87 -17.85 -4.07
N ASP A 220 4.35 -18.20 -5.26
CA ASP A 220 5.59 -17.65 -5.83
C ASP A 220 5.56 -16.12 -5.99
N PRO A 221 4.49 -15.49 -6.50
CA PRO A 221 4.39 -14.03 -6.52
C PRO A 221 4.57 -13.37 -5.14
N GLU A 222 4.08 -13.98 -4.06
CA GLU A 222 4.25 -13.48 -2.70
C GLU A 222 5.70 -13.57 -2.22
N ILE A 223 6.40 -14.68 -2.53
CA ILE A 223 7.84 -14.81 -2.23
C ILE A 223 8.63 -13.73 -2.96
N VAL A 224 8.32 -13.52 -4.23
CA VAL A 224 9.04 -12.58 -5.09
C VAL A 224 8.81 -11.15 -4.62
N ASP A 225 7.59 -10.75 -4.34
CA ASP A 225 7.24 -9.42 -3.86
C ASP A 225 7.82 -9.16 -2.47
N LEU A 226 7.60 -10.06 -1.51
CA LEU A 226 8.00 -9.88 -0.12
C LEU A 226 9.51 -9.98 0.11
N LEU A 227 10.18 -10.94 -0.54
CA LEU A 227 11.53 -11.36 -0.17
C LEU A 227 12.60 -11.09 -1.23
N LEU A 228 12.23 -10.90 -2.49
CA LEU A 228 13.16 -10.77 -3.62
C LEU A 228 13.01 -9.44 -4.38
N HIS A 229 12.10 -8.56 -3.96
CA HIS A 229 11.89 -7.29 -4.65
C HIS A 229 13.20 -6.48 -4.73
N PRO A 230 13.62 -6.00 -5.93
CA PRO A 230 14.96 -5.39 -6.10
C PRO A 230 15.12 -4.03 -5.42
N VAL A 231 14.02 -3.29 -5.24
CA VAL A 231 14.00 -1.94 -4.64
C VAL A 231 12.96 -1.90 -3.55
N GLU A 232 13.38 -1.53 -2.35
CA GLU A 232 12.48 -1.38 -1.20
C GLU A 232 13.07 -0.39 -0.21
N CYS A 233 12.25 0.54 0.27
CA CYS A 233 12.53 1.34 1.45
C CYS A 233 11.38 1.19 2.46
N ALA A 234 11.69 1.41 3.73
CA ALA A 234 10.72 1.36 4.81
C ALA A 234 10.81 2.65 5.63
N TYR A 235 9.70 3.00 6.24
CA TYR A 235 9.53 4.26 6.97
C TYR A 235 9.08 3.96 8.40
N ASP A 236 9.57 4.72 9.37
CA ASP A 236 8.92 4.87 10.65
C ASP A 236 7.84 5.96 10.57
N VAL A 237 7.07 6.15 11.64
CA VAL A 237 6.01 7.17 11.68
C VAL A 237 6.54 8.57 11.35
N HIS A 238 7.69 8.96 11.91
CA HIS A 238 8.28 10.27 11.61
C HIS A 238 8.65 10.39 10.13
N GLY A 239 9.23 9.33 9.55
CA GLY A 239 9.54 9.25 8.13
C GLY A 239 8.31 9.37 7.24
N VAL A 240 7.15 8.84 7.64
CA VAL A 240 5.87 9.03 6.90
C VAL A 240 5.46 10.51 6.92
N TYR A 241 5.57 11.20 8.05
CA TYR A 241 5.28 12.64 8.14
C TYR A 241 6.23 13.49 7.29
N ASP A 242 7.53 13.19 7.35
CA ASP A 242 8.54 13.89 6.56
C ASP A 242 8.37 13.64 5.06
N PHE A 243 8.03 12.42 4.68
CA PHE A 243 7.68 12.04 3.31
C PHE A 243 6.46 12.83 2.79
N ALA A 244 5.38 12.93 3.58
CA ALA A 244 4.22 13.74 3.21
C ALA A 244 4.60 15.21 3.02
N ALA A 245 5.35 15.77 3.97
CA ALA A 245 5.80 17.17 3.94
C ALA A 245 6.70 17.49 2.74
N SER A 246 7.51 16.54 2.26
CA SER A 246 8.39 16.72 1.08
C SER A 246 7.62 17.05 -0.21
N ALA A 247 6.33 16.68 -0.27
CA ALA A 247 5.43 16.98 -1.39
C ALA A 247 4.36 18.04 -1.04
N GLY A 248 4.49 18.73 0.09
CA GLY A 248 3.56 19.75 0.54
C GLY A 248 2.20 19.21 1.00
N LEU A 249 2.18 18.01 1.57
CA LEU A 249 0.99 17.35 2.10
C LEU A 249 1.10 17.14 3.62
N ASP A 250 -0.05 17.00 4.27
CA ASP A 250 -0.19 16.59 5.66
C ASP A 250 -0.73 15.16 5.74
N VAL A 251 -0.31 14.41 6.77
CA VAL A 251 -0.94 13.13 7.13
C VAL A 251 -2.27 13.42 7.83
N ALA A 252 -3.37 13.18 7.12
CA ALA A 252 -4.72 13.42 7.64
C ALA A 252 -5.12 12.34 8.67
N ALA A 253 -4.80 11.07 8.40
CA ALA A 253 -5.06 9.97 9.33
C ALA A 253 -4.29 8.71 8.93
N PHE A 254 -3.85 7.92 9.92
CA PHE A 254 -3.53 6.52 9.70
C PHE A 254 -4.81 5.67 9.67
N THR A 255 -4.80 4.62 8.87
CA THR A 255 -5.95 3.72 8.68
C THR A 255 -5.52 2.25 8.66
N GLY A 256 -6.49 1.33 8.60
CA GLY A 256 -6.21 -0.09 8.43
C GLY A 256 -5.94 -0.46 6.97
N PHE A 257 -5.10 -1.47 6.78
CA PHE A 257 -4.84 -2.09 5.48
C PHE A 257 -5.34 -3.54 5.46
N PHE A 258 -5.74 -4.01 4.27
CA PHE A 258 -6.34 -5.34 4.08
C PHE A 258 -5.37 -6.47 4.49
N GLY A 259 -5.85 -7.41 5.31
CA GLY A 259 -5.11 -8.64 5.65
C GLY A 259 -4.02 -8.52 6.72
N PHE A 260 -3.70 -7.31 7.16
CA PHE A 260 -2.68 -7.10 8.18
C PHE A 260 -3.33 -6.61 9.49
N GLY A 261 -3.45 -7.51 10.46
CA GLY A 261 -3.77 -7.13 11.83
C GLY A 261 -2.70 -6.18 12.37
N GLY A 262 -3.08 -5.19 13.15
CA GLY A 262 -2.12 -4.27 13.74
C GLY A 262 -1.86 -2.97 12.96
N THR A 263 -2.60 -2.70 11.87
CA THR A 263 -2.40 -1.49 11.05
C THR A 263 -3.56 -0.49 11.11
N GLY A 264 -4.57 -0.74 11.95
CA GLY A 264 -5.70 0.18 12.11
C GLY A 264 -5.36 1.40 12.96
N LYS A 265 -6.17 2.48 12.85
CA LYS A 265 -6.07 3.71 13.67
C LYS A 265 -5.84 3.41 15.15
N ALA A 266 -6.47 2.36 15.69
CA ALA A 266 -6.34 1.95 17.09
C ALA A 266 -4.88 1.65 17.51
N HIS A 267 -4.02 1.25 16.58
CA HIS A 267 -2.61 0.97 16.87
C HIS A 267 -1.75 2.22 17.04
N TYR A 268 -2.22 3.36 16.58
CA TYR A 268 -1.54 4.65 16.71
C TYR A 268 -2.12 5.50 17.86
N SER A 269 -3.07 4.96 18.64
CA SER A 269 -3.66 5.63 19.80
C SER A 269 -3.02 5.14 21.09
N ILE A 270 -2.47 6.05 21.87
CA ILE A 270 -1.74 5.74 23.12
C ILE A 270 -2.65 5.02 24.12
N GLU A 271 -3.91 5.41 24.18
CA GLU A 271 -4.90 4.88 25.11
C GLU A 271 -5.15 3.36 24.94
N ASN A 272 -4.85 2.84 23.74
CA ASN A 272 -4.97 1.41 23.46
C ASN A 272 -3.75 0.60 23.93
N HIS A 273 -2.68 1.28 24.31
CA HIS A 273 -1.42 0.63 24.71
C HIS A 273 -1.07 0.89 26.17
N ILE A 274 -1.42 2.06 26.71
CA ILE A 274 -0.97 2.52 28.02
C ILE A 274 -2.14 2.72 28.97
N THR A 275 -2.08 2.04 30.11
CA THR A 275 -3.10 2.12 31.18
C THR A 275 -2.66 2.91 32.41
N ASP A 276 -1.33 3.13 32.61
CA ASP A 276 -0.84 3.94 33.72
C ASP A 276 -1.18 5.43 33.46
N PRO A 277 -2.00 6.07 34.32
CA PRO A 277 -2.49 7.43 34.07
C PRO A 277 -1.39 8.50 34.12
N ARG A 278 -0.25 8.22 34.75
CA ARG A 278 0.89 9.14 34.79
C ARG A 278 1.61 9.13 33.44
N ILE A 279 1.92 7.93 32.94
CA ILE A 279 2.57 7.76 31.63
C ILE A 279 1.63 8.27 30.52
N LEU A 280 0.35 7.93 30.58
CA LEU A 280 -0.64 8.37 29.61
C LEU A 280 -0.69 9.90 29.52
N ARG A 281 -0.74 10.61 30.67
CA ARG A 281 -0.74 12.07 30.71
C ARG A 281 0.51 12.68 30.07
N ASP A 282 1.70 12.12 30.37
CA ASP A 282 2.95 12.64 29.85
C ASP A 282 3.06 12.42 28.33
N LEU A 283 2.61 11.26 27.84
CA LEU A 283 2.56 10.96 26.40
C LEU A 283 1.53 11.84 25.66
N MET A 284 0.34 12.05 26.24
CA MET A 284 -0.70 12.90 25.66
C MET A 284 -0.28 14.39 25.55
N ALA A 285 0.75 14.81 26.29
CA ALA A 285 1.30 16.15 26.17
C ALA A 285 2.26 16.31 24.97
N LEU A 286 2.67 15.21 24.33
CA LEU A 286 3.53 15.24 23.14
C LEU A 286 2.73 15.65 21.88
N PRO A 287 3.40 16.16 20.83
CA PRO A 287 2.81 16.29 19.51
C PRO A 287 2.23 14.97 19.00
N LEU A 288 1.14 15.02 18.25
CA LEU A 288 0.44 13.79 17.76
C LEU A 288 1.39 12.82 17.04
N ARG A 289 2.28 13.34 16.18
CA ARG A 289 3.24 12.49 15.46
C ARG A 289 4.18 11.72 16.40
N ASP A 290 4.56 12.34 17.55
CA ASP A 290 5.44 11.71 18.54
C ASP A 290 4.67 10.65 19.35
N GLN A 291 3.39 10.91 19.64
CA GLN A 291 2.49 9.93 20.25
C GLN A 291 2.36 8.67 19.36
N GLN A 292 2.16 8.86 18.08
CA GLN A 292 2.01 7.78 17.10
C GLN A 292 3.32 7.02 16.89
N ALA A 293 4.46 7.74 16.85
CA ALA A 293 5.78 7.11 16.79
C ALA A 293 6.11 6.30 18.06
N PHE A 294 5.65 6.76 19.21
CA PHE A 294 5.72 5.96 20.45
C PHE A 294 4.93 4.66 20.31
N CYS A 295 3.69 4.71 19.82
CA CYS A 295 2.84 3.53 19.63
C CYS A 295 3.48 2.52 18.68
N GLU A 296 4.04 2.98 17.56
CA GLU A 296 4.76 2.13 16.61
C GLU A 296 5.90 1.38 17.28
N ARG A 297 6.79 2.11 17.99
CA ARG A 297 7.96 1.53 18.66
C ARG A 297 7.58 0.64 19.82
N TYR A 298 6.56 1.00 20.57
CA TYR A 298 6.08 0.23 21.71
C TYR A 298 5.46 -1.11 21.29
N SER A 299 4.68 -1.11 20.22
CA SER A 299 4.07 -2.34 19.70
C SER A 299 5.05 -3.17 18.85
N ALA A 300 5.97 -2.54 18.13
CA ALA A 300 6.89 -3.12 17.15
C ALA A 300 6.20 -4.09 16.14
N ALA A 301 4.89 -3.94 15.95
CA ALA A 301 4.05 -4.89 15.22
C ALA A 301 3.49 -4.34 13.90
N MET A 302 3.93 -3.16 13.46
CA MET A 302 3.39 -2.48 12.28
C MET A 302 4.28 -2.74 11.06
N PRO A 303 4.00 -3.77 10.22
CA PRO A 303 4.81 -4.09 9.04
C PRO A 303 4.60 -3.10 7.89
N LEU A 304 3.56 -2.28 7.99
CA LEU A 304 3.21 -1.26 7.00
C LEU A 304 2.41 -0.12 7.66
N HIS A 305 2.47 1.04 7.03
CA HIS A 305 1.68 2.23 7.36
C HIS A 305 0.70 2.50 6.23
N ALA A 306 -0.60 2.45 6.52
CA ALA A 306 -1.64 2.91 5.60
C ALA A 306 -2.21 4.23 6.13
N PHE A 307 -2.31 5.23 5.26
CA PHE A 307 -2.66 6.58 5.67
C PHE A 307 -3.30 7.38 4.54
N TYR A 308 -3.98 8.46 4.91
CA TYR A 308 -4.48 9.47 3.96
C TYR A 308 -3.63 10.72 4.03
N LEU A 309 -3.36 11.31 2.85
CA LEU A 309 -2.65 12.56 2.68
C LEU A 309 -3.59 13.60 2.08
N THR A 310 -3.51 14.83 2.60
CA THR A 310 -4.28 15.98 2.10
C THR A 310 -3.39 17.21 2.01
N ARG A 311 -3.81 18.20 1.24
CA ARG A 311 -3.13 19.51 1.28
C ARG A 311 -3.35 20.16 2.65
N PRO A 312 -2.38 20.95 3.16
CA PRO A 312 -2.51 21.65 4.43
C PRO A 312 -3.77 22.52 4.51
N ASN A 313 -4.40 22.55 5.66
CA ASN A 313 -5.60 23.36 5.96
C ASN A 313 -6.86 23.04 5.13
N LYS A 314 -6.88 21.93 4.39
CA LYS A 314 -8.06 21.54 3.58
C LYS A 314 -9.04 20.64 4.34
N VAL A 315 -8.53 19.82 5.25
CA VAL A 315 -9.36 18.93 6.09
C VAL A 315 -9.06 19.22 7.55
N PRO A 316 -10.07 19.58 8.39
CA PRO A 316 -9.87 19.60 9.85
C PRO A 316 -9.46 18.20 10.29
N SER A 317 -8.48 18.13 11.21
CA SER A 317 -8.09 16.87 11.83
C SER A 317 -9.35 16.19 12.39
N VAL A 318 -9.71 15.05 11.85
CA VAL A 318 -10.77 14.21 12.40
C VAL A 318 -10.13 13.44 13.54
N ALA A 319 -10.34 13.91 14.76
CA ALA A 319 -9.85 13.28 15.98
C ALA A 319 -10.41 11.86 16.17
#